data_24100e2b73e22975b1e16eec36d6d649
#
_entry.id   24100e2b73e22975b1e16eec36d6d649
#
_cell.length_a   1.000
_cell.length_b   1.000
_cell.length_c   1.000
_cell.angle_alpha   90.00
_cell.angle_beta   90.00
_cell.angle_gamma   90.00
#
_symmetry.space_group_name_H-M   'P 1'
#
loop_
_entity.id
_entity.type
_entity.pdbx_description
1 polymer ?
#
loop_
_entity_poly.entity_id
_entity_poly.type
_entity_poly.pdbx_seq_one_letter_code
_entity_poly.pdbx_strand_id
1 'polypeptide(L)'
;MLEAFLNFWYGQFPPVIPEDFRRILNRHSTYYRHLNAVNQQRFDYRLFLLLKLLTFVPCGISEVSREMKVIIGSAIIQITFGLKQFLLKRFNRVYILPHAYRYVGYRQPFLGHVDFSEEVICLSWPDVMEGFRIPDDA
;
A
#
# COMPACT_ATOMS: atom_id res chain seq x y z
N MET A 1 -5.24 10.89 -17.28
CA MET A 1 -5.70 12.26 -17.12
C MET A 1 -6.00 12.63 -15.70
N LEU A 2 -6.84 11.87 -15.01
CA LEU A 2 -7.17 12.15 -13.61
C LEU A 2 -5.94 12.17 -12.70
N GLU A 3 -5.06 11.18 -12.84
CA GLU A 3 -3.85 11.12 -12.02
C GLU A 3 -2.91 12.31 -12.25
N ALA A 4 -2.75 12.72 -13.52
CA ALA A 4 -1.93 13.88 -13.84
C ALA A 4 -2.52 15.16 -13.23
N PHE A 5 -3.82 15.32 -13.30
CA PHE A 5 -4.52 16.43 -12.68
C PHE A 5 -4.35 16.43 -11.16
N LEU A 6 -4.54 15.28 -10.52
CA LEU A 6 -4.40 15.16 -9.08
C LEU A 6 -2.96 15.41 -8.64
N ASN A 7 -1.98 14.92 -9.40
CA ASN A 7 -0.56 15.19 -9.11
C ASN A 7 -0.26 16.69 -9.16
N PHE A 8 -0.78 17.37 -10.18
CA PHE A 8 -0.61 18.82 -10.31
C PHE A 8 -1.31 19.55 -9.15
N TRP A 9 -2.59 19.21 -8.88
CA TRP A 9 -3.39 19.87 -7.86
C TRP A 9 -2.74 19.75 -6.48
N TYR A 10 -2.39 18.52 -6.08
CA TYR A 10 -1.81 18.30 -4.75
C TYR A 10 -0.36 18.76 -4.65
N GLY A 11 0.31 18.96 -5.78
CA GLY A 11 1.60 19.63 -5.79
C GLY A 11 1.49 21.10 -5.41
N GLN A 12 0.37 21.76 -5.81
CA GLN A 12 0.10 23.15 -5.47
C GLN A 12 -0.63 23.31 -4.14
N PHE A 13 -1.54 22.39 -3.85
CA PHE A 13 -2.41 22.43 -2.66
C PHE A 13 -2.31 21.08 -1.95
N PRO A 14 -1.22 20.84 -1.19
CA PRO A 14 -1.05 19.55 -0.51
C PRO A 14 -2.18 19.27 0.45
N PRO A 15 -2.71 18.02 0.48
CA PRO A 15 -3.75 17.69 1.43
C PRO A 15 -3.20 17.66 2.86
N VAL A 16 -4.07 17.94 3.82
CA VAL A 16 -3.73 17.75 5.22
C VAL A 16 -3.78 16.26 5.52
N ILE A 17 -2.61 15.65 5.74
CA ILE A 17 -2.49 14.22 6.02
C ILE A 17 -2.71 14.00 7.51
N PRO A 18 -3.50 12.99 7.91
CA PRO A 18 -3.63 12.65 9.33
C PRO A 18 -2.26 12.38 9.96
N GLU A 19 -2.03 12.90 11.15
CA GLU A 19 -0.74 12.78 11.80
C GLU A 19 -0.34 11.34 12.08
N ASP A 20 -1.31 10.47 12.34
CA ASP A 20 -1.05 9.05 12.57
C ASP A 20 -0.48 8.36 11.32
N PHE A 21 -0.78 8.82 10.11
CA PHE A 21 -0.16 8.29 8.89
C PHE A 21 1.35 8.49 8.94
N ARG A 22 1.80 9.70 9.24
CA ARG A 22 3.22 10.01 9.31
C ARG A 22 3.91 9.24 10.42
N ARG A 23 3.25 9.08 11.55
CA ARG A 23 3.79 8.31 12.68
C ARG A 23 4.00 6.85 12.28
N ILE A 24 3.01 6.25 11.61
CA ILE A 24 3.09 4.86 11.15
C ILE A 24 4.20 4.71 10.10
N LEU A 25 4.27 5.63 9.14
CA LEU A 25 5.29 5.61 8.08
C LEU A 25 6.69 5.77 8.66
N ASN A 26 6.89 6.70 9.59
CA ASN A 26 8.19 6.91 10.22
C ASN A 26 8.62 5.71 11.07
N ARG A 27 7.65 5.00 11.64
CA ARG A 27 7.94 3.82 12.45
C ARG A 27 8.33 2.61 11.60
N HIS A 28 7.63 2.39 10.48
CA HIS A 28 7.74 1.14 9.72
C HIS A 28 8.47 1.25 8.39
N SER A 29 8.53 2.42 7.77
CA SER A 29 9.07 2.55 6.42
C SER A 29 10.43 3.26 6.40
N THR A 30 11.48 2.48 6.22
CA THR A 30 12.83 3.02 5.99
C THR A 30 12.87 3.86 4.73
N TYR A 31 12.19 3.41 3.67
CA TYR A 31 12.11 4.15 2.42
C TYR A 31 11.55 5.54 2.63
N TYR A 32 10.43 5.66 3.34
CA TYR A 32 9.80 6.95 3.61
C TYR A 32 10.72 7.89 4.40
N ARG A 33 11.39 7.36 5.44
CA ARG A 33 12.29 8.16 6.27
C ARG A 33 13.45 8.76 5.49
N HIS A 34 13.90 8.10 4.42
CA HIS A 34 15.03 8.56 3.62
C HIS A 34 14.63 9.51 2.48
N LEU A 35 13.36 9.76 2.28
CA LEU A 35 12.90 10.72 1.29
C LEU A 35 13.15 12.15 1.78
N ASN A 36 13.48 13.05 0.85
CA ASN A 36 13.54 14.48 1.18
C ASN A 36 12.13 15.04 1.40
N ALA A 37 12.03 16.28 1.88
CA ALA A 37 10.74 16.89 2.24
C ALA A 37 9.75 16.92 1.07
N VAL A 38 10.24 17.27 -0.13
CA VAL A 38 9.39 17.34 -1.33
C VAL A 38 8.82 15.96 -1.68
N ASN A 39 9.66 14.93 -1.65
CA ASN A 39 9.23 13.57 -1.96
C ASN A 39 8.38 12.96 -0.86
N GLN A 40 8.61 13.32 0.41
CA GLN A 40 7.71 12.90 1.49
C GLN A 40 6.31 13.47 1.30
N GLN A 41 6.21 14.73 0.91
CA GLN A 41 4.93 15.35 0.63
C GLN A 41 4.22 14.67 -0.55
N ARG A 42 4.98 14.35 -1.60
CA ARG A 42 4.45 13.63 -2.76
C ARG A 42 3.98 12.22 -2.37
N PHE A 43 4.74 11.54 -1.54
CA PHE A 43 4.37 10.22 -1.00
C PHE A 43 3.08 10.31 -0.19
N ASP A 44 2.99 11.31 0.70
CA ASP A 44 1.84 11.53 1.56
C ASP A 44 0.54 11.65 0.77
N TYR A 45 0.51 12.53 -0.23
CA TYR A 45 -0.74 12.74 -0.95
C TYR A 45 -1.10 11.53 -1.83
N ARG A 46 -0.10 10.84 -2.39
CA ARG A 46 -0.36 9.63 -3.16
C ARG A 46 -0.95 8.53 -2.28
N LEU A 47 -0.41 8.35 -1.11
CA LEU A 47 -0.93 7.39 -0.14
C LEU A 47 -2.36 7.76 0.27
N PHE A 48 -2.61 9.02 0.57
CA PHE A 48 -3.93 9.50 0.95
C PHE A 48 -4.98 9.18 -0.12
N LEU A 49 -4.65 9.45 -1.39
CA LEU A 49 -5.54 9.14 -2.50
C LEU A 49 -5.74 7.64 -2.68
N LEU A 50 -4.66 6.88 -2.62
CA LEU A 50 -4.72 5.43 -2.81
C LEU A 50 -5.64 4.79 -1.76
N LEU A 51 -5.51 5.18 -0.50
CA LEU A 51 -6.32 4.61 0.57
C LEU A 51 -7.81 4.95 0.44
N LYS A 52 -8.14 6.04 -0.23
CA LYS A 52 -9.54 6.36 -0.54
C LYS A 52 -10.12 5.45 -1.61
N LEU A 53 -9.29 4.96 -2.52
CA LEU A 53 -9.73 4.14 -3.65
C LEU A 53 -9.69 2.64 -3.35
N LEU A 54 -8.83 2.20 -2.45
CA LEU A 54 -8.72 0.78 -2.11
C LEU A 54 -9.82 0.35 -1.14
N THR A 55 -10.37 -0.82 -1.39
CA THR A 55 -11.26 -1.51 -0.47
C THR A 55 -10.50 -2.66 0.17
N PHE A 56 -10.34 -2.63 1.48
CA PHE A 56 -9.65 -3.69 2.22
C PHE A 56 -10.67 -4.68 2.76
N VAL A 57 -10.46 -5.96 2.49
CA VAL A 57 -11.37 -7.04 2.89
C VAL A 57 -10.64 -7.96 3.86
N PRO A 58 -11.08 -8.04 5.13
CA PRO A 58 -10.49 -8.99 6.08
C PRO A 58 -10.94 -10.42 5.73
N CYS A 59 -9.97 -11.32 5.60
CA CYS A 59 -10.21 -12.74 5.30
C CYS A 59 -9.58 -13.58 6.40
N GLY A 60 -10.41 -14.11 7.31
CA GLY A 60 -9.92 -14.88 8.44
C GLY A 60 -9.35 -14.05 9.59
N ILE A 61 -9.42 -12.74 9.50
CA ILE A 61 -9.11 -11.79 10.58
C ILE A 61 -10.35 -10.97 10.88
N SER A 62 -10.44 -10.40 12.08
CA SER A 62 -11.65 -9.70 12.51
C SER A 62 -11.86 -8.38 11.76
N GLU A 63 -10.77 -7.64 11.52
CA GLU A 63 -10.83 -6.35 10.84
C GLU A 63 -9.47 -6.00 10.25
N VAL A 64 -9.47 -5.07 9.30
CA VAL A 64 -8.23 -4.48 8.77
C VAL A 64 -8.05 -3.14 9.48
N SER A 65 -7.02 -3.03 10.31
CA SER A 65 -6.75 -1.83 11.08
C SER A 65 -6.23 -0.70 10.18
N ARG A 66 -6.29 0.52 10.70
CA ARG A 66 -5.75 1.68 10.00
C ARG A 66 -4.24 1.54 9.76
N GLU A 67 -3.52 0.99 10.74
CA GLU A 67 -2.09 0.71 10.59
C GLU A 67 -1.81 -0.25 9.45
N MET A 68 -2.58 -1.33 9.34
CA MET A 68 -2.47 -2.28 8.24
C MET A 68 -2.69 -1.60 6.89
N LYS A 69 -3.70 -0.76 6.79
CA LYS A 69 -4.02 -0.03 5.55
C LYS A 69 -2.88 0.90 5.13
N VAL A 70 -2.32 1.64 6.09
CA VAL A 70 -1.21 2.57 5.82
C VAL A 70 0.02 1.81 5.35
N ILE A 71 0.36 0.71 6.02
CA ILE A 71 1.54 -0.10 5.68
C ILE A 71 1.38 -0.71 4.28
N ILE A 72 0.23 -1.31 3.98
CA ILE A 72 -0.02 -1.92 2.67
C ILE A 72 -0.03 -0.85 1.58
N GLY A 73 -0.71 0.25 1.81
CA GLY A 73 -0.73 1.37 0.87
C GLY A 73 0.66 1.92 0.61
N SER A 74 1.48 2.05 1.66
CA SER A 74 2.85 2.55 1.52
C SER A 74 3.72 1.62 0.68
N ALA A 75 3.52 0.30 0.79
CA ALA A 75 4.25 -0.66 -0.05
C ALA A 75 3.91 -0.46 -1.53
N ILE A 76 2.64 -0.24 -1.84
CA ILE A 76 2.20 0.02 -3.21
C ILE A 76 2.80 1.33 -3.73
N ILE A 77 2.77 2.39 -2.92
CA ILE A 77 3.34 3.69 -3.31
C ILE A 77 4.85 3.56 -3.51
N GLN A 78 5.55 2.83 -2.65
CA GLN A 78 7.00 2.61 -2.80
C GLN A 78 7.34 1.97 -4.15
N ILE A 79 6.60 0.94 -4.53
CA ILE A 79 6.82 0.22 -5.79
C ILE A 79 6.54 1.13 -6.99
N THR A 80 5.53 1.98 -6.89
CA THR A 80 5.07 2.82 -8.01
C THR A 80 5.60 4.24 -7.96
N PHE A 81 6.48 4.58 -7.01
CA PHE A 81 6.83 5.98 -6.74
C PHE A 81 7.48 6.68 -7.94
N GLY A 82 8.31 5.98 -8.69
CA GLY A 82 8.95 6.52 -9.89
C GLY A 82 8.04 6.58 -11.11
N LEU A 83 6.82 6.03 -11.01
CA LEU A 83 5.87 5.98 -12.11
C LEU A 83 4.91 7.17 -12.02
N LYS A 84 4.36 7.57 -13.16
CA LYS A 84 3.32 8.59 -13.20
C LYS A 84 1.99 8.05 -12.67
N GLN A 85 1.74 6.75 -12.88
CA GLN A 85 0.52 6.10 -12.44
C GLN A 85 0.79 5.32 -11.16
N PHE A 86 0.05 5.63 -10.12
CA PHE A 86 0.15 4.96 -8.82
C PHE A 86 -1.21 4.43 -8.34
N LEU A 87 -2.28 4.80 -9.01
CA LEU A 87 -3.62 4.35 -8.66
C LEU A 87 -3.92 3.04 -9.38
N LEU A 88 -4.39 2.06 -8.62
CA LEU A 88 -4.71 0.74 -9.14
C LEU A 88 -6.15 0.74 -9.64
N LYS A 89 -6.34 1.09 -10.91
CA LYS A 89 -7.69 1.25 -11.47
C LYS A 89 -8.48 -0.05 -11.52
N ARG A 90 -7.79 -1.16 -11.81
CA ARG A 90 -8.41 -2.49 -11.93
C ARG A 90 -8.45 -3.23 -10.61
N PHE A 91 -7.34 -3.20 -9.85
CA PHE A 91 -7.15 -4.00 -8.65
C PHE A 91 -7.35 -3.12 -7.43
N ASN A 92 -8.61 -2.73 -7.18
CA ASN A 92 -8.94 -1.82 -6.08
C ASN A 92 -9.41 -2.52 -4.81
N ARG A 93 -9.43 -3.87 -4.80
CA ARG A 93 -9.76 -4.67 -3.62
C ARG A 93 -8.54 -5.40 -3.14
N VAL A 94 -8.27 -5.34 -1.84
CA VAL A 94 -7.14 -6.00 -1.21
C VAL A 94 -7.68 -6.91 -0.11
N TYR A 95 -7.45 -8.20 -0.27
CA TYR A 95 -7.83 -9.22 0.70
C TYR A 95 -6.65 -9.48 1.62
N ILE A 96 -6.89 -9.39 2.93
CA ILE A 96 -5.86 -9.56 3.95
C ILE A 96 -6.11 -10.84 4.70
N LEU A 97 -5.13 -11.74 4.68
CA LEU A 97 -5.18 -13.04 5.32
C LEU A 97 -4.25 -13.09 6.54
N PRO A 98 -4.56 -13.95 7.53
CA PRO A 98 -3.77 -14.02 8.76
C PRO A 98 -2.43 -14.77 8.60
N HIS A 99 -2.26 -15.51 7.52
CA HIS A 99 -1.05 -16.30 7.26
C HIS A 99 -0.93 -16.61 5.77
N ALA A 100 0.22 -17.18 5.37
CA ALA A 100 0.43 -17.65 4.01
C ALA A 100 -0.62 -18.70 3.64
N TYR A 101 -0.98 -18.74 2.37
CA TYR A 101 -2.07 -19.59 1.87
C TYR A 101 -1.61 -20.33 0.62
N ARG A 102 -2.40 -21.35 0.22
CA ARG A 102 -2.11 -22.18 -0.95
C ARG A 102 -3.30 -22.21 -1.89
N TYR A 103 -2.99 -22.19 -3.17
CA TYR A 103 -3.97 -22.53 -4.18
C TYR A 103 -3.99 -24.03 -4.42
N VAL A 104 -5.15 -24.54 -4.83
CA VAL A 104 -5.29 -25.95 -5.23
C VAL A 104 -4.31 -26.22 -6.39
N GLY A 105 -3.49 -27.26 -6.22
CA GLY A 105 -2.52 -27.65 -7.25
C GLY A 105 -1.13 -27.04 -7.08
N TYR A 106 -0.95 -26.11 -6.16
CA TYR A 106 0.35 -25.48 -5.89
C TYR A 106 0.94 -26.04 -4.60
N ARG A 107 2.24 -26.34 -4.64
CA ARG A 107 2.96 -26.88 -3.47
C ARG A 107 3.42 -25.79 -2.51
N GLN A 108 3.82 -24.63 -3.04
CA GLN A 108 4.33 -23.54 -2.25
C GLN A 108 3.19 -22.65 -1.77
N PRO A 109 3.22 -22.18 -0.51
CA PRO A 109 2.26 -21.20 -0.05
C PRO A 109 2.48 -19.85 -0.73
N PHE A 110 1.39 -19.11 -0.93
CA PHE A 110 1.47 -17.76 -1.45
C PHE A 110 1.54 -16.76 -0.30
N LEU A 111 2.50 -15.83 -0.37
CA LEU A 111 2.63 -14.70 0.57
C LEU A 111 1.75 -13.54 0.11
N GLY A 112 1.63 -13.38 -1.19
CA GLY A 112 0.75 -12.41 -1.83
C GLY A 112 0.65 -12.72 -3.31
N HIS A 113 -0.45 -12.33 -3.91
CA HIS A 113 -0.63 -12.49 -5.35
C HIS A 113 -1.70 -11.56 -5.88
N VAL A 114 -1.73 -11.40 -7.20
CA VAL A 114 -2.75 -10.67 -7.92
C VAL A 114 -3.62 -11.69 -8.66
N ASP A 115 -4.91 -11.69 -8.39
CA ASP A 115 -5.87 -12.54 -9.08
C ASP A 115 -6.50 -11.73 -10.21
N PHE A 116 -6.09 -12.05 -11.44
CA PHE A 116 -6.56 -11.30 -12.61
C PHE A 116 -8.02 -11.57 -12.96
N SER A 117 -8.55 -12.75 -12.63
CA SER A 117 -9.94 -13.07 -12.91
C SER A 117 -10.90 -12.33 -11.97
N GLU A 118 -10.55 -12.23 -10.70
CA GLU A 118 -11.35 -11.52 -9.69
C GLU A 118 -10.96 -10.05 -9.55
N GLU A 119 -9.84 -9.66 -10.15
CA GLU A 119 -9.28 -8.30 -10.06
C GLU A 119 -9.03 -7.87 -8.62
N VAL A 120 -8.41 -8.76 -7.84
CA VAL A 120 -8.10 -8.52 -6.42
C VAL A 120 -6.62 -8.78 -6.14
N ILE A 121 -6.13 -8.12 -5.09
CA ILE A 121 -4.80 -8.37 -4.52
C ILE A 121 -5.01 -9.12 -3.21
N CYS A 122 -4.30 -10.23 -3.04
CA CYS A 122 -4.36 -11.03 -1.81
C CYS A 122 -3.01 -10.98 -1.11
N LEU A 123 -3.00 -10.68 0.18
CA LEU A 123 -1.78 -10.54 0.97
C LEU A 123 -1.89 -11.29 2.29
N SER A 124 -0.80 -11.95 2.68
CA SER A 124 -0.63 -12.49 4.01
C SER A 124 -0.06 -11.40 4.91
N TRP A 125 -0.78 -11.02 5.96
CA TRP A 125 -0.36 -9.91 6.81
C TRP A 125 1.02 -10.12 7.49
N PRO A 126 1.30 -11.29 8.09
CA PRO A 126 2.62 -11.48 8.70
C PRO A 126 3.77 -11.31 7.73
N ASP A 127 3.58 -11.70 6.47
CA ASP A 127 4.62 -11.62 5.45
C ASP A 127 4.82 -10.19 4.95
N VAL A 128 3.76 -9.39 4.92
CA VAL A 128 3.87 -7.95 4.65
C VAL A 128 4.73 -7.30 5.73
N MET A 129 4.48 -7.61 7.00
CA MET A 129 5.25 -7.06 8.12
C MET A 129 6.70 -7.52 8.09
N GLU A 130 6.96 -8.75 7.70
CA GLU A 130 8.32 -9.26 7.57
C GLU A 130 9.11 -8.48 6.53
N GLY A 131 8.49 -8.16 5.39
CA GLY A 131 9.12 -7.35 4.35
C GLY A 131 9.50 -5.96 4.85
N PHE A 132 8.69 -5.35 5.69
CA PHE A 132 8.98 -4.04 6.27
C PHE A 132 10.08 -4.10 7.34
N ARG A 133 10.25 -5.25 7.96
CA ARG A 133 11.28 -5.42 8.99
C ARG A 133 12.68 -5.56 8.40
N ILE A 134 12.81 -6.01 7.14
CA ILE A 134 14.09 -6.19 6.46
C ILE A 134 14.38 -4.92 5.63
N PRO A 135 15.36 -4.07 6.04
CA PRO A 135 15.55 -2.75 5.42
C PRO A 135 15.87 -2.76 3.94
N ASP A 136 16.54 -3.79 3.45
CA ASP A 136 17.01 -3.85 2.06
C ASP A 136 16.11 -4.70 1.16
N ASP A 137 14.96 -5.07 1.65
CA ASP A 137 13.97 -5.85 0.90
C ASP A 137 13.09 -4.91 0.07
N ALA A 138 13.72 -4.26 -0.89
CA ALA A 138 13.04 -3.27 -1.72
C ALA A 138 12.89 -3.77 -3.15
#